data_aafb679e29e1509247f9eff3923652f0
#
_entry.id   aafb679e29e1509247f9eff3923652f0
#
_cell.length_a   1.000
_cell.length_b   1.000
_cell.length_c   1.000
_cell.angle_alpha   90.00
_cell.angle_beta   90.00
_cell.angle_gamma   90.00
#
_symmetry.space_group_name_H-M   'P 1'
#
loop_
_entity.id
_entity.type
_entity.pdbx_description
1 polymer ?
#
loop_
_entity_poly.entity_id
_entity_poly.type
_entity_poly.pdbx_seq_one_letter_code
_entity_poly.pdbx_strand_id
1 'polypeptide(L)'
;MAKKKINKKPFVIIFYLILIIGFGIYIYLNPFKEEKKDKDSKPNTEKKEPVVENFSFSFIGAGDALIHTGVYIDARTNQVGSDGYAIYDFNKMFTHVKEIIEPYDLKFYNQETIIGGKEKGLGGYPNFNSPDEIGINLTRDVGFNIVNLASNHTMDKGGAAAEYSVEFWKKQEGVYVTGSYGSFEERNNIEIKNVNGISYAVLSYTYGINGMPVPAGKEYLVNVWPTDLDRNNVATDTKYQAYKEQVKQDVEALRDKVDVLMVSMHWGVEYVHTPTAYQKDSAQYLADLGVDVIIGTHPHVVQPIEFVDDTLVIYSLGNMISAQVGTQKLVGMLAAFTVNKEVVDGKTTKIEITDVKGDLIWTKYNNFQLFDVIPFNKLTDTTLFGYRDIYEKYKGYVNPKQDERIKVGFFE
;
A
#
# COMPACT_ATOMS: atom_id res chain seq x y z
N MET A 1 16.60 -6.10 97.66
CA MET A 1 15.13 -6.02 97.53
C MET A 1 14.73 -6.57 96.20
N ALA A 2 14.18 -7.82 96.09
CA ALA A 2 13.82 -8.47 94.90
C ALA A 2 12.36 -8.13 94.48
N LYS A 3 12.14 -7.51 93.36
CA LYS A 3 10.78 -7.25 92.80
C LYS A 3 10.20 -8.53 92.24
N LYS A 4 9.13 -9.02 92.87
CA LYS A 4 8.31 -10.17 92.34
C LYS A 4 7.66 -9.82 91.04
N LYS A 5 7.99 -10.52 89.88
CA LYS A 5 7.30 -10.43 88.61
C LYS A 5 5.95 -11.18 88.69
N ILE A 6 4.85 -10.45 88.58
CA ILE A 6 3.50 -11.03 88.51
C ILE A 6 3.33 -11.67 87.14
N ASN A 7 3.02 -12.96 87.11
CA ASN A 7 2.81 -13.73 85.90
C ASN A 7 1.39 -13.43 85.35
N LYS A 8 1.31 -12.68 84.24
CA LYS A 8 0.03 -12.23 83.63
C LYS A 8 -0.66 -13.27 82.76
N LYS A 9 -0.06 -14.47 82.57
CA LYS A 9 -0.60 -15.52 81.65
C LYS A 9 -2.01 -16.03 82.03
N PRO A 10 -2.41 -16.24 83.31
CA PRO A 10 -3.76 -16.76 83.55
C PRO A 10 -4.87 -15.76 83.24
N PHE A 11 -4.64 -14.46 83.35
CA PHE A 11 -5.67 -13.43 83.07
C PHE A 11 -6.03 -13.35 81.59
N VAL A 12 -5.07 -13.55 80.70
CA VAL A 12 -5.29 -13.53 79.26
C VAL A 12 -6.14 -14.75 78.76
N ILE A 13 -5.89 -15.91 79.36
CA ILE A 13 -6.63 -17.13 79.02
C ILE A 13 -8.10 -17.04 79.48
N ILE A 14 -8.34 -16.48 80.69
CA ILE A 14 -9.69 -16.26 81.22
C ILE A 14 -10.45 -15.26 80.38
N PHE A 15 -9.80 -14.20 79.85
CA PHE A 15 -10.45 -13.21 78.97
C PHE A 15 -10.87 -13.83 77.66
N TYR A 16 -10.05 -14.66 77.06
CA TYR A 16 -10.42 -15.36 75.80
C TYR A 16 -11.55 -16.41 75.98
N LEU A 17 -11.56 -17.10 77.10
CA LEU A 17 -12.61 -18.03 77.45
C LEU A 17 -13.97 -17.31 77.61
N ILE A 18 -13.99 -16.13 78.25
CA ILE A 18 -15.21 -15.30 78.43
C ILE A 18 -15.71 -14.82 77.01
N LEU A 19 -14.80 -14.44 76.11
CA LEU A 19 -15.15 -14.04 74.79
C LEU A 19 -15.75 -15.21 73.97
N ILE A 20 -15.18 -16.40 74.10
CA ILE A 20 -15.69 -17.61 73.39
C ILE A 20 -17.06 -18.02 73.89
N ILE A 21 -17.25 -17.96 75.28
CA ILE A 21 -18.55 -18.28 75.87
C ILE A 21 -19.57 -17.21 75.52
N GLY A 22 -19.19 -15.90 75.53
CA GLY A 22 -20.08 -14.80 75.09
C GLY A 22 -20.48 -14.92 73.64
N PHE A 23 -19.56 -15.27 72.78
CA PHE A 23 -19.85 -15.50 71.32
C PHE A 23 -20.73 -16.74 71.08
N GLY A 24 -20.51 -17.83 71.84
CA GLY A 24 -21.39 -19.00 71.82
C GLY A 24 -22.79 -18.70 72.27
N ILE A 25 -22.99 -17.91 73.39
CA ILE A 25 -24.30 -17.46 73.85
C ILE A 25 -24.97 -16.54 72.83
N TYR A 26 -24.21 -15.65 72.20
CA TYR A 26 -24.72 -14.77 71.17
C TYR A 26 -25.25 -15.57 69.93
N ILE A 27 -24.52 -16.58 69.48
CA ILE A 27 -24.99 -17.47 68.40
C ILE A 27 -26.24 -18.30 68.84
N TYR A 28 -26.27 -18.76 70.10
CA TYR A 28 -27.41 -19.53 70.61
C TYR A 28 -28.68 -18.67 70.73
N LEU A 29 -28.54 -17.40 71.10
CA LEU A 29 -29.66 -16.46 71.24
C LEU A 29 -30.10 -15.84 69.91
N ASN A 30 -29.21 -15.85 68.91
CA ASN A 30 -29.46 -15.38 67.54
C ASN A 30 -29.19 -16.50 66.52
N PRO A 31 -30.03 -17.54 66.49
CA PRO A 31 -29.81 -18.57 65.46
C PRO A 31 -29.90 -17.95 64.09
N PHE A 32 -28.91 -18.25 63.25
CA PHE A 32 -28.94 -17.85 61.86
C PHE A 32 -30.26 -18.26 61.23
N LYS A 33 -31.08 -17.30 60.82
CA LYS A 33 -32.25 -17.59 60.00
C LYS A 33 -31.73 -18.14 58.68
N GLU A 34 -31.96 -19.43 58.44
CA GLU A 34 -31.80 -19.96 57.08
C GLU A 34 -32.79 -19.19 56.18
N GLU A 35 -32.23 -18.29 55.37
CA GLU A 35 -32.97 -17.80 54.22
C GLU A 35 -33.30 -19.01 53.33
N LYS A 36 -34.58 -19.32 53.22
CA LYS A 36 -35.05 -20.26 52.21
C LYS A 36 -34.57 -19.74 50.84
N LYS A 37 -33.55 -20.39 50.27
CA LYS A 37 -33.18 -20.22 48.88
C LYS A 37 -34.37 -20.60 48.02
N ASP A 38 -35.06 -19.61 47.49
CA ASP A 38 -36.00 -19.80 46.37
C ASP A 38 -35.21 -20.49 45.27
N LYS A 39 -35.58 -21.74 44.99
CA LYS A 39 -34.95 -22.63 43.98
C LYS A 39 -35.33 -22.28 42.56
N ASP A 40 -35.81 -21.07 42.25
CA ASP A 40 -36.28 -20.69 40.92
C ASP A 40 -35.74 -19.34 40.39
N SER A 41 -34.59 -18.85 40.89
CA SER A 41 -33.84 -17.85 40.14
C SER A 41 -32.83 -18.56 39.22
N LYS A 42 -33.24 -18.91 38.01
CA LYS A 42 -32.34 -19.11 36.89
C LYS A 42 -31.38 -17.87 36.86
N PRO A 43 -30.07 -18.05 36.78
CA PRO A 43 -29.21 -16.89 36.60
C PRO A 43 -29.68 -16.18 35.33
N ASN A 44 -30.12 -14.95 35.48
CA ASN A 44 -30.39 -14.04 34.37
C ASN A 44 -29.03 -13.71 33.80
N THR A 45 -28.50 -14.59 32.94
CA THR A 45 -27.40 -14.28 32.06
C THR A 45 -28.00 -13.34 31.02
N GLU A 46 -28.04 -12.05 31.34
CA GLU A 46 -28.13 -11.03 30.30
C GLU A 46 -27.00 -11.35 29.33
N LYS A 47 -27.35 -11.88 28.16
CA LYS A 47 -26.41 -11.99 27.06
C LYS A 47 -26.00 -10.56 26.74
N LYS A 48 -24.79 -10.17 27.15
CA LYS A 48 -24.20 -8.92 26.72
C LYS A 48 -24.26 -8.91 25.20
N GLU A 49 -24.90 -7.93 24.62
CA GLU A 49 -24.88 -7.76 23.17
C GLU A 49 -23.42 -7.60 22.73
N PRO A 50 -23.01 -8.25 21.63
CA PRO A 50 -21.65 -8.14 21.15
C PRO A 50 -21.33 -6.67 20.81
N VAL A 51 -20.15 -6.23 21.18
CA VAL A 51 -19.65 -4.90 20.80
C VAL A 51 -19.11 -5.00 19.38
N VAL A 52 -19.74 -4.26 18.45
CA VAL A 52 -19.34 -4.20 17.04
C VAL A 52 -18.67 -2.86 16.78
N GLU A 53 -17.46 -2.91 16.25
CA GLU A 53 -16.67 -1.74 15.82
C GLU A 53 -16.39 -1.86 14.32
N ASN A 54 -16.52 -0.76 13.57
CA ASN A 54 -16.27 -0.70 12.15
C ASN A 54 -15.16 0.31 11.86
N PHE A 55 -14.23 -0.09 11.03
CA PHE A 55 -13.10 0.71 10.59
C PHE A 55 -13.08 0.74 9.06
N SER A 56 -12.59 1.82 8.47
CA SER A 56 -12.41 1.89 7.03
C SER A 56 -11.28 2.84 6.64
N PHE A 57 -10.67 2.56 5.50
CA PHE A 57 -9.83 3.51 4.79
C PHE A 57 -10.10 3.48 3.29
N SER A 58 -9.85 4.60 2.65
CA SER A 58 -9.92 4.79 1.20
C SER A 58 -8.53 4.76 0.57
N PHE A 59 -8.43 4.12 -0.61
CA PHE A 59 -7.20 4.02 -1.39
C PHE A 59 -7.41 4.59 -2.79
N ILE A 60 -6.41 5.30 -3.32
CA ILE A 60 -6.33 5.66 -4.73
C ILE A 60 -4.92 5.41 -5.25
N GLY A 61 -4.81 4.84 -6.46
CA GLY A 61 -3.56 4.58 -7.15
C GLY A 61 -3.48 5.25 -8.51
N ALA A 62 -2.29 5.75 -8.84
CA ALA A 62 -1.90 6.22 -10.17
C ALA A 62 -0.72 5.40 -10.69
N GLY A 63 -0.55 5.35 -12.00
CA GLY A 63 0.45 4.51 -12.66
C GLY A 63 1.85 5.12 -12.74
N ASP A 64 2.50 4.93 -13.88
CA ASP A 64 3.92 5.18 -14.08
C ASP A 64 4.23 6.68 -14.16
N ALA A 65 5.05 7.18 -13.23
CA ALA A 65 5.72 8.46 -13.35
C ALA A 65 6.99 8.25 -14.21
N LEU A 66 6.84 8.32 -15.53
CA LEU A 66 7.89 8.08 -16.53
C LEU A 66 8.48 9.41 -16.99
N ILE A 67 9.47 9.91 -16.25
CA ILE A 67 9.98 11.28 -16.38
C ILE A 67 11.02 11.38 -17.52
N HIS A 68 10.51 11.43 -18.73
CA HIS A 68 11.32 11.69 -19.94
C HIS A 68 11.97 13.09 -19.93
N THR A 69 12.95 13.28 -20.78
CA THR A 69 13.65 14.57 -20.96
C THR A 69 12.67 15.74 -21.17
N GLY A 70 11.65 15.57 -22.01
CA GLY A 70 10.65 16.63 -22.23
C GLY A 70 9.90 17.02 -20.96
N VAL A 71 9.54 16.03 -20.11
CA VAL A 71 8.80 16.28 -18.86
C VAL A 71 9.63 17.14 -17.89
N TYR A 72 10.89 16.75 -17.60
CA TYR A 72 11.68 17.54 -16.65
C TYR A 72 12.20 18.85 -17.24
N ILE A 73 12.40 18.97 -18.57
CA ILE A 73 12.72 20.25 -19.20
C ILE A 73 11.54 21.24 -19.08
N ASP A 74 10.31 20.77 -19.25
CA ASP A 74 9.11 21.60 -19.07
C ASP A 74 8.90 22.04 -17.60
N ALA A 75 9.36 21.23 -16.65
CA ALA A 75 9.34 21.57 -15.22
C ALA A 75 10.47 22.52 -14.81
N ARG A 76 11.50 22.72 -15.65
CA ARG A 76 12.65 23.53 -15.29
C ARG A 76 12.26 24.98 -15.02
N THR A 77 12.70 25.49 -13.88
CA THR A 77 12.56 26.91 -13.53
C THR A 77 13.78 27.72 -13.99
N ASN A 78 13.73 29.05 -13.84
CA ASN A 78 14.87 29.94 -14.06
C ASN A 78 15.81 30.05 -12.84
N GLN A 79 15.56 29.23 -11.80
CA GLN A 79 16.32 29.26 -10.55
C GLN A 79 17.40 28.18 -10.53
N VAL A 80 18.46 28.48 -9.79
CA VAL A 80 19.57 27.54 -9.51
C VAL A 80 19.65 27.38 -7.99
N GLY A 81 19.76 26.13 -7.54
CA GLY A 81 19.91 25.79 -6.13
C GLY A 81 21.28 26.16 -5.57
N SER A 82 21.43 26.08 -4.26
CA SER A 82 22.73 26.27 -3.59
C SER A 82 23.76 25.20 -3.95
N ASP A 83 23.32 24.08 -4.49
CA ASP A 83 24.13 22.98 -5.05
C ASP A 83 24.66 23.26 -6.46
N GLY A 84 24.26 24.38 -7.07
CA GLY A 84 24.66 24.76 -8.44
C GLY A 84 23.81 24.12 -9.54
N TYR A 85 22.81 23.29 -9.23
CA TYR A 85 21.92 22.65 -10.20
C TYR A 85 20.63 23.45 -10.40
N ALA A 86 19.99 23.27 -11.57
CA ALA A 86 18.69 23.84 -11.86
C ALA A 86 17.63 23.30 -10.88
N ILE A 87 16.66 24.14 -10.54
CA ILE A 87 15.47 23.79 -9.76
C ILE A 87 14.33 23.48 -10.72
N TYR A 88 13.52 22.46 -10.37
CA TYR A 88 12.39 22.00 -11.15
C TYR A 88 11.11 22.14 -10.34
N ASP A 89 9.99 22.45 -11.02
CA ASP A 89 8.64 22.51 -10.43
C ASP A 89 7.64 21.79 -11.33
N PHE A 90 7.18 20.63 -10.85
CA PHE A 90 6.23 19.77 -11.54
C PHE A 90 4.78 20.04 -11.14
N ASN A 91 4.51 20.88 -10.14
CA ASN A 91 3.19 21.06 -9.55
C ASN A 91 2.12 21.45 -10.58
N LYS A 92 2.47 22.29 -11.57
CA LYS A 92 1.54 22.69 -12.63
C LYS A 92 0.98 21.52 -13.45
N MET A 93 1.75 20.40 -13.53
CA MET A 93 1.38 19.23 -14.34
C MET A 93 0.31 18.37 -13.66
N PHE A 94 0.12 18.51 -12.35
CA PHE A 94 -0.75 17.63 -11.55
C PHE A 94 -1.92 18.36 -10.90
N THR A 95 -2.14 19.63 -11.22
CA THR A 95 -3.18 20.46 -10.61
C THR A 95 -4.57 19.82 -10.67
N HIS A 96 -4.92 19.21 -11.81
CA HIS A 96 -6.24 18.61 -12.02
C HIS A 96 -6.45 17.27 -11.30
N VAL A 97 -5.40 16.50 -11.11
CA VAL A 97 -5.48 15.19 -10.42
C VAL A 97 -5.32 15.32 -8.92
N LYS A 98 -4.64 16.36 -8.44
CA LYS A 98 -4.50 16.64 -7.01
C LYS A 98 -5.84 16.67 -6.28
N GLU A 99 -6.82 17.40 -6.82
CA GLU A 99 -8.16 17.53 -6.24
C GLU A 99 -8.87 16.17 -6.06
N ILE A 100 -8.60 15.22 -6.99
CA ILE A 100 -9.16 13.86 -6.94
C ILE A 100 -8.43 13.01 -5.91
N ILE A 101 -7.11 13.17 -5.79
CA ILE A 101 -6.24 12.34 -4.95
C ILE A 101 -6.32 12.75 -3.48
N GLU A 102 -6.42 14.03 -3.20
CA GLU A 102 -6.33 14.62 -1.86
C GLU A 102 -7.28 13.98 -0.82
N PRO A 103 -8.56 13.66 -1.14
CA PRO A 103 -9.51 13.11 -0.17
C PRO A 103 -9.22 11.70 0.33
N TYR A 104 -8.35 10.94 -0.34
CA TYR A 104 -8.07 9.55 0.01
C TYR A 104 -7.06 9.42 1.15
N ASP A 105 -7.18 8.35 1.95
CA ASP A 105 -6.27 8.08 3.05
C ASP A 105 -4.91 7.55 2.55
N LEU A 106 -4.93 6.54 1.68
CA LEU A 106 -3.76 5.94 1.05
C LEU A 106 -3.71 6.29 -0.44
N LYS A 107 -2.56 6.80 -0.88
CA LYS A 107 -2.37 7.40 -2.20
C LYS A 107 -1.08 6.86 -2.81
N PHE A 108 -1.23 5.98 -3.80
CA PHE A 108 -0.13 5.23 -4.42
C PHE A 108 0.25 5.80 -5.78
N TYR A 109 1.56 5.81 -6.10
CA TYR A 109 2.04 5.89 -7.48
C TYR A 109 3.31 5.07 -7.68
N ASN A 110 3.62 4.75 -8.95
CA ASN A 110 4.87 4.11 -9.35
C ASN A 110 5.90 5.16 -9.78
N GLN A 111 6.96 5.34 -9.00
CA GLN A 111 8.14 6.13 -9.40
C GLN A 111 9.00 5.27 -10.32
N GLU A 112 8.67 5.21 -11.60
CA GLU A 112 9.33 4.29 -12.52
C GLU A 112 10.76 4.72 -12.84
N THR A 113 10.97 6.01 -13.09
CA THR A 113 12.30 6.55 -13.39
C THR A 113 13.04 6.92 -12.12
N ILE A 114 14.23 6.36 -11.94
CA ILE A 114 15.02 6.57 -10.72
C ILE A 114 15.26 8.06 -10.41
N ILE A 115 15.25 8.41 -9.13
CA ILE A 115 15.79 9.65 -8.58
C ILE A 115 17.19 9.33 -8.05
N GLY A 116 18.19 9.39 -8.91
CA GLY A 116 19.53 8.89 -8.65
C GLY A 116 20.58 9.96 -8.29
N GLY A 117 20.13 11.21 -8.08
CA GLY A 117 20.98 12.37 -7.81
C GLY A 117 21.37 13.15 -9.05
N LYS A 118 21.30 14.48 -8.98
CA LYS A 118 21.61 15.39 -10.12
C LYS A 118 23.08 15.32 -10.55
N GLU A 119 23.98 14.99 -9.65
CA GLU A 119 25.42 14.81 -9.92
C GLU A 119 25.73 13.61 -10.82
N LYS A 120 24.83 12.63 -10.92
CA LYS A 120 24.93 11.51 -11.88
C LYS A 120 24.49 11.89 -13.29
N GLY A 121 24.03 13.14 -13.48
CA GLY A 121 23.48 13.65 -14.72
C GLY A 121 22.05 13.18 -14.94
N LEU A 122 21.13 14.15 -15.08
CA LEU A 122 19.75 13.86 -15.45
C LEU A 122 19.70 13.17 -16.82
N GLY A 123 18.70 12.32 -17.04
CA GLY A 123 18.56 11.55 -18.27
C GLY A 123 17.12 11.13 -18.54
N GLY A 124 16.81 11.01 -19.83
CA GLY A 124 15.61 10.35 -20.33
C GLY A 124 15.95 8.98 -20.90
N TYR A 125 15.04 8.47 -21.77
CA TYR A 125 15.22 7.17 -22.43
C TYR A 125 16.58 7.07 -23.15
N PRO A 126 17.30 5.94 -23.10
CA PRO A 126 16.91 4.70 -22.40
C PRO A 126 17.38 4.61 -20.93
N ASN A 127 18.25 5.52 -20.44
CA ASN A 127 18.85 5.49 -19.11
C ASN A 127 18.39 6.70 -18.30
N PHE A 128 17.28 6.55 -17.62
CA PHE A 128 16.63 7.63 -16.89
C PHE A 128 17.41 8.05 -15.63
N ASN A 129 17.27 9.32 -15.30
CA ASN A 129 17.54 9.89 -13.98
C ASN A 129 16.72 11.16 -13.81
N SER A 130 15.81 11.15 -12.89
CA SER A 130 14.87 12.23 -12.63
C SER A 130 15.44 13.23 -11.62
N PRO A 131 15.09 14.53 -11.70
CA PRO A 131 15.39 15.48 -10.63
C PRO A 131 14.61 15.13 -9.35
N ASP A 132 15.20 15.43 -8.19
CA ASP A 132 14.63 15.14 -6.86
C ASP A 132 13.25 15.78 -6.66
N GLU A 133 13.02 16.92 -7.29
CA GLU A 133 11.80 17.70 -7.16
C GLU A 133 10.55 16.94 -7.61
N ILE A 134 10.65 15.96 -8.53
CA ILE A 134 9.46 15.18 -8.89
C ILE A 134 8.95 14.36 -7.70
N GLY A 135 9.83 13.70 -6.95
CA GLY A 135 9.47 12.97 -5.75
C GLY A 135 8.89 13.90 -4.69
N ILE A 136 9.52 15.05 -4.46
CA ILE A 136 9.07 16.06 -3.49
C ILE A 136 7.69 16.60 -3.88
N ASN A 137 7.47 17.00 -5.14
CA ASN A 137 6.20 17.57 -5.56
C ASN A 137 5.07 16.53 -5.53
N LEU A 138 5.31 15.29 -5.96
CA LEU A 138 4.30 14.25 -5.94
C LEU A 138 3.91 13.86 -4.51
N THR A 139 4.85 13.80 -3.57
CA THR A 139 4.53 13.41 -2.19
C THR A 139 4.03 14.57 -1.35
N ARG A 140 4.78 15.68 -1.28
CA ARG A 140 4.44 16.82 -0.42
C ARG A 140 3.29 17.65 -0.97
N ASP A 141 3.30 17.95 -2.29
CA ASP A 141 2.42 18.94 -2.87
C ASP A 141 1.15 18.33 -3.49
N VAL A 142 1.25 17.17 -4.14
CA VAL A 142 0.09 16.41 -4.67
C VAL A 142 -0.51 15.52 -3.59
N GLY A 143 0.33 14.96 -2.70
CA GLY A 143 -0.11 14.25 -1.51
C GLY A 143 -0.02 12.73 -1.59
N PHE A 144 0.70 12.14 -2.56
CA PHE A 144 0.97 10.71 -2.59
C PHE A 144 1.79 10.29 -1.36
N ASN A 145 1.38 9.19 -0.72
CA ASN A 145 2.01 8.70 0.50
C ASN A 145 2.43 7.23 0.46
N ILE A 146 2.24 6.54 -0.69
CA ILE A 146 2.81 5.22 -0.97
C ILE A 146 3.52 5.29 -2.32
N VAL A 147 4.81 4.93 -2.34
CA VAL A 147 5.65 5.01 -3.54
C VAL A 147 6.30 3.66 -3.82
N ASN A 148 6.05 3.13 -5.02
CA ASN A 148 6.79 1.99 -5.54
C ASN A 148 8.10 2.43 -6.18
N LEU A 149 9.20 1.76 -5.84
CA LEU A 149 10.53 1.97 -6.44
C LEU A 149 11.03 0.75 -7.22
N ALA A 150 10.37 -0.41 -7.12
CA ALA A 150 10.74 -1.57 -7.91
C ALA A 150 10.24 -1.41 -9.34
N SER A 151 11.13 -0.99 -10.23
CA SER A 151 10.87 -0.85 -11.67
C SER A 151 12.06 -1.35 -12.49
N ASN A 152 11.85 -1.53 -13.80
CA ASN A 152 12.93 -1.87 -14.73
C ASN A 152 13.98 -0.75 -14.87
N HIS A 153 13.67 0.47 -14.39
CA HIS A 153 14.57 1.64 -14.41
C HIS A 153 15.25 1.94 -13.07
N THR A 154 15.06 1.09 -12.05
CA THR A 154 15.69 1.28 -10.72
C THR A 154 17.21 1.31 -10.79
N MET A 155 17.82 0.61 -11.73
CA MET A 155 19.27 0.47 -11.85
C MET A 155 19.89 1.28 -13.00
N ASP A 156 19.17 2.16 -13.67
CA ASP A 156 19.61 2.87 -14.87
C ASP A 156 20.93 3.67 -14.72
N LYS A 157 21.20 4.15 -13.53
CA LYS A 157 22.46 4.87 -13.20
C LYS A 157 23.40 4.07 -12.27
N GLY A 158 23.14 2.75 -12.15
CA GLY A 158 23.92 1.83 -11.34
C GLY A 158 23.70 1.92 -9.83
N GLY A 159 24.39 1.06 -9.09
CA GLY A 159 24.16 0.89 -7.65
C GLY A 159 24.29 2.16 -6.81
N ALA A 160 25.26 3.03 -7.10
CA ALA A 160 25.43 4.28 -6.34
C ALA A 160 24.27 5.26 -6.52
N ALA A 161 23.58 5.24 -7.66
CA ALA A 161 22.37 6.03 -7.89
C ALA A 161 21.16 5.39 -7.17
N ALA A 162 21.08 4.06 -7.16
CA ALA A 162 20.05 3.35 -6.41
C ALA A 162 20.19 3.59 -4.89
N GLU A 163 21.40 3.58 -4.35
CA GLU A 163 21.66 3.96 -2.94
C GLU A 163 21.26 5.41 -2.66
N TYR A 164 21.60 6.34 -3.56
CA TYR A 164 21.15 7.73 -3.43
C TYR A 164 19.61 7.81 -3.39
N SER A 165 18.95 7.08 -4.28
CA SER A 165 17.47 7.05 -4.32
C SER A 165 16.89 6.59 -3.00
N VAL A 166 17.41 5.50 -2.42
CA VAL A 166 16.97 5.02 -1.11
C VAL A 166 17.12 6.10 -0.03
N GLU A 167 18.30 6.75 0.04
CA GLU A 167 18.55 7.80 1.02
C GLU A 167 17.74 9.07 0.77
N PHE A 168 17.41 9.39 -0.48
CA PHE A 168 16.48 10.46 -0.82
C PHE A 168 15.08 10.17 -0.27
N TRP A 169 14.57 8.96 -0.51
CA TRP A 169 13.23 8.57 -0.10
C TRP A 169 13.07 8.44 1.41
N LYS A 170 14.10 8.00 2.12
CA LYS A 170 14.10 7.97 3.60
C LYS A 170 13.91 9.35 4.26
N LYS A 171 14.21 10.41 3.53
CA LYS A 171 14.03 11.79 4.02
C LYS A 171 12.62 12.34 3.76
N GLN A 172 11.78 11.62 3.00
CA GLN A 172 10.41 12.06 2.72
C GLN A 172 9.50 11.62 3.87
N GLU A 173 9.18 12.54 4.77
CA GLU A 173 8.35 12.27 5.95
C GLU A 173 6.92 11.88 5.55
N GLY A 174 6.36 10.87 6.23
CA GLY A 174 4.99 10.40 6.00
C GLY A 174 4.79 9.56 4.73
N VAL A 175 5.87 9.25 4.01
CA VAL A 175 5.82 8.44 2.78
C VAL A 175 6.20 6.99 3.09
N TYR A 176 5.35 6.05 2.68
CA TYR A 176 5.66 4.61 2.68
C TYR A 176 6.33 4.25 1.36
N VAL A 177 7.57 3.78 1.42
CA VAL A 177 8.38 3.44 0.25
C VAL A 177 8.61 1.95 0.22
N THR A 178 8.49 1.32 -0.96
CA THR A 178 8.65 -0.13 -1.11
C THR A 178 9.38 -0.50 -2.40
N GLY A 179 10.04 -1.67 -2.41
CA GLY A 179 10.66 -2.25 -3.61
C GLY A 179 12.14 -1.95 -3.80
N SER A 180 12.70 -0.98 -3.06
CA SER A 180 14.14 -0.66 -3.02
C SER A 180 14.52 -0.32 -1.58
N TYR A 181 15.63 -0.87 -1.07
CA TYR A 181 16.00 -0.81 0.35
C TYR A 181 17.47 -0.49 0.53
N GLY A 182 17.85 -0.04 1.73
CA GLY A 182 19.25 0.30 2.07
C GLY A 182 20.06 -0.87 2.62
N SER A 183 19.41 -1.97 2.97
CA SER A 183 20.06 -3.16 3.51
C SER A 183 19.17 -4.41 3.38
N PHE A 184 19.74 -5.60 3.58
CA PHE A 184 18.96 -6.84 3.72
C PHE A 184 18.08 -6.83 4.97
N GLU A 185 18.48 -6.15 6.02
CA GLU A 185 17.66 -5.99 7.21
C GLU A 185 16.37 -5.23 6.90
N GLU A 186 16.46 -4.09 6.22
CA GLU A 186 15.29 -3.32 5.78
C GLU A 186 14.42 -4.11 4.80
N ARG A 187 15.04 -4.79 3.83
CA ARG A 187 14.32 -5.62 2.84
C ARG A 187 13.56 -6.77 3.48
N ASN A 188 14.08 -7.37 4.55
CA ASN A 188 13.47 -8.52 5.21
C ASN A 188 12.53 -8.12 6.36
N ASN A 189 12.56 -6.86 6.81
CA ASN A 189 11.70 -6.33 7.86
C ASN A 189 10.79 -5.23 7.31
N ILE A 190 9.85 -5.64 6.46
CA ILE A 190 8.89 -4.72 5.84
C ILE A 190 8.07 -4.03 6.91
N GLU A 191 7.97 -2.71 6.79
CA GLU A 191 7.25 -1.87 7.73
C GLU A 191 5.73 -2.14 7.67
N ILE A 192 5.13 -2.37 8.83
CA ILE A 192 3.68 -2.45 8.99
C ILE A 192 3.18 -1.09 9.45
N LYS A 193 2.24 -0.52 8.71
CA LYS A 193 1.57 0.74 9.04
C LYS A 193 0.15 0.49 9.53
N ASN A 194 -0.44 1.51 10.12
CA ASN A 194 -1.85 1.54 10.49
C ASN A 194 -2.50 2.81 9.96
N VAL A 195 -3.68 2.67 9.39
CA VAL A 195 -4.53 3.78 8.97
C VAL A 195 -5.96 3.50 9.46
N ASN A 196 -6.53 4.44 10.21
CA ASN A 196 -7.90 4.36 10.72
C ASN A 196 -8.24 3.03 11.44
N GLY A 197 -7.28 2.41 12.16
CA GLY A 197 -7.49 1.15 12.89
C GLY A 197 -7.30 -0.13 12.06
N ILE A 198 -6.84 -0.01 10.81
CA ILE A 198 -6.54 -1.13 9.91
C ILE A 198 -5.04 -1.19 9.66
N SER A 199 -4.41 -2.31 9.99
CA SER A 199 -2.99 -2.55 9.73
C SER A 199 -2.76 -3.00 8.29
N TYR A 200 -1.70 -2.48 7.64
CA TYR A 200 -1.36 -2.85 6.27
C TYR A 200 0.14 -2.91 6.03
N ALA A 201 0.54 -3.67 5.00
CA ALA A 201 1.89 -3.66 4.44
C ALA A 201 1.83 -3.71 2.90
N VAL A 202 2.89 -3.24 2.25
CA VAL A 202 3.02 -3.25 0.79
C VAL A 202 4.33 -3.90 0.40
N LEU A 203 4.28 -5.02 -0.29
CA LEU A 203 5.41 -5.63 -0.98
C LEU A 203 5.48 -5.09 -2.40
N SER A 204 6.67 -5.13 -3.01
CA SER A 204 6.83 -4.68 -4.39
C SER A 204 7.90 -5.46 -5.13
N TYR A 205 7.64 -5.77 -6.41
CA TYR A 205 8.53 -6.51 -7.29
C TYR A 205 8.51 -5.94 -8.72
N THR A 206 9.66 -6.01 -9.39
CA THR A 206 9.77 -5.72 -10.84
C THR A 206 10.16 -6.96 -11.64
N TYR A 207 9.67 -7.07 -12.85
CA TYR A 207 9.99 -8.17 -13.76
C TYR A 207 11.47 -8.22 -14.15
N GLY A 208 12.18 -7.12 -14.09
CA GLY A 208 13.57 -7.01 -14.51
C GLY A 208 14.11 -5.61 -14.32
N ILE A 209 15.38 -5.41 -14.70
CA ILE A 209 16.14 -4.16 -14.55
C ILE A 209 16.90 -3.81 -15.85
N ASN A 210 16.28 -4.07 -17.00
CA ASN A 210 16.83 -3.76 -18.32
C ASN A 210 18.27 -4.27 -18.58
N GLY A 211 18.61 -5.43 -17.94
CA GLY A 211 19.95 -6.01 -18.05
C GLY A 211 21.05 -5.26 -17.29
N MET A 212 20.72 -4.25 -16.51
CA MET A 212 21.67 -3.54 -15.66
C MET A 212 22.10 -4.42 -14.49
N PRO A 213 23.40 -4.47 -14.11
CA PRO A 213 23.84 -5.30 -13.00
C PRO A 213 23.46 -4.70 -11.65
N VAL A 214 22.97 -5.53 -10.71
CA VAL A 214 22.95 -5.19 -9.29
C VAL A 214 24.34 -5.50 -8.72
N PRO A 215 24.97 -4.60 -7.94
CA PRO A 215 26.24 -4.88 -7.30
C PRO A 215 26.13 -6.08 -6.36
N ALA A 216 27.11 -6.98 -6.41
CA ALA A 216 27.14 -8.18 -5.56
C ALA A 216 27.06 -7.82 -4.07
N GLY A 217 26.17 -8.50 -3.33
CA GLY A 217 25.90 -8.23 -1.92
C GLY A 217 24.98 -7.04 -1.67
N LYS A 218 24.37 -6.44 -2.71
CA LYS A 218 23.41 -5.34 -2.64
C LYS A 218 22.10 -5.67 -3.35
N GLU A 219 21.73 -6.94 -3.41
CA GLU A 219 20.50 -7.41 -4.06
C GLU A 219 19.23 -6.81 -3.41
N TYR A 220 19.35 -6.26 -2.21
CA TYR A 220 18.29 -5.50 -1.54
C TYR A 220 17.93 -4.18 -2.23
N LEU A 221 18.77 -3.67 -3.14
CA LEU A 221 18.50 -2.40 -3.85
C LEU A 221 17.29 -2.47 -4.77
N VAL A 222 16.87 -3.66 -5.16
CA VAL A 222 15.62 -3.85 -5.94
C VAL A 222 15.12 -5.28 -5.83
N ASN A 223 13.83 -5.43 -5.56
CA ASN A 223 13.19 -6.74 -5.61
C ASN A 223 12.86 -7.10 -7.06
N VAL A 224 13.65 -8.00 -7.63
CA VAL A 224 13.45 -8.49 -8.99
C VAL A 224 12.73 -9.82 -8.96
N TRP A 225 11.65 -9.93 -9.74
CA TRP A 225 11.03 -11.21 -10.10
C TRP A 225 11.32 -11.47 -11.58
N PRO A 226 12.36 -12.20 -11.95
CA PRO A 226 12.85 -12.28 -13.31
C PRO A 226 11.88 -12.89 -14.29
N THR A 227 11.85 -12.28 -15.43
CA THR A 227 11.02 -12.65 -16.56
C THR A 227 11.82 -12.82 -17.87
N ASP A 228 13.11 -13.21 -17.80
CA ASP A 228 13.78 -13.78 -18.98
C ASP A 228 13.19 -15.16 -19.27
N LEU A 229 11.89 -15.21 -19.52
CA LEU A 229 11.10 -16.39 -19.37
C LEU A 229 10.59 -16.78 -20.73
N ASP A 230 10.58 -18.06 -20.98
CA ASP A 230 9.76 -18.61 -22.07
C ASP A 230 8.31 -18.19 -21.84
N ARG A 231 7.93 -17.08 -22.43
CA ARG A 231 6.59 -16.46 -22.30
C ARG A 231 5.45 -17.40 -22.69
N ASN A 232 5.76 -18.56 -23.25
CA ASN A 232 4.79 -19.53 -23.70
C ASN A 232 4.58 -20.68 -22.70
N ASN A 233 5.41 -20.79 -21.65
CA ASN A 233 5.33 -21.95 -20.75
C ASN A 233 5.67 -21.61 -19.27
N VAL A 234 4.78 -20.88 -18.62
CA VAL A 234 4.90 -20.43 -17.22
C VAL A 234 5.16 -21.62 -16.27
N ALA A 235 4.51 -22.74 -16.46
CA ALA A 235 4.56 -23.87 -15.55
C ALA A 235 5.93 -24.57 -15.49
N THR A 236 6.72 -24.50 -16.57
CA THR A 236 8.04 -25.18 -16.68
C THR A 236 9.22 -24.24 -16.52
N ASP A 237 8.99 -22.95 -16.35
CA ASP A 237 10.04 -21.97 -16.16
C ASP A 237 10.64 -22.08 -14.74
N THR A 238 11.84 -22.64 -14.66
CA THR A 238 12.51 -22.92 -13.38
C THR A 238 12.92 -21.65 -12.63
N LYS A 239 13.27 -20.56 -13.34
CA LYS A 239 13.60 -19.28 -12.71
C LYS A 239 12.35 -18.66 -12.11
N TYR A 240 11.26 -18.62 -12.87
CA TYR A 240 9.98 -18.13 -12.40
C TYR A 240 9.51 -18.86 -11.13
N GLN A 241 9.63 -20.20 -11.12
CA GLN A 241 9.25 -21.01 -9.96
C GLN A 241 10.13 -20.74 -8.73
N ALA A 242 11.45 -20.50 -8.91
CA ALA A 242 12.34 -20.16 -7.80
C ALA A 242 11.95 -18.80 -7.17
N TYR A 243 11.49 -17.86 -7.99
CA TYR A 243 11.00 -16.56 -7.48
C TYR A 243 9.65 -16.64 -6.78
N LYS A 244 8.76 -17.51 -7.25
CA LYS A 244 7.49 -17.78 -6.55
C LYS A 244 7.76 -18.22 -5.10
N GLU A 245 8.78 -19.04 -4.88
CA GLU A 245 9.14 -19.47 -3.51
C GLU A 245 9.64 -18.29 -2.65
N GLN A 246 10.46 -17.38 -3.20
CA GLN A 246 10.90 -16.19 -2.48
C GLN A 246 9.71 -15.26 -2.14
N VAL A 247 8.83 -15.03 -3.09
CA VAL A 247 7.62 -14.22 -2.88
C VAL A 247 6.71 -14.84 -1.83
N LYS A 248 6.58 -16.16 -1.84
CA LYS A 248 5.83 -16.89 -0.81
C LYS A 248 6.38 -16.62 0.58
N GLN A 249 7.70 -16.72 0.77
CA GLN A 249 8.35 -16.43 2.06
C GLN A 249 8.09 -15.00 2.51
N ASP A 250 8.16 -14.03 1.60
CA ASP A 250 7.90 -12.62 1.89
C ASP A 250 6.42 -12.40 2.29
N VAL A 251 5.47 -13.03 1.60
CA VAL A 251 4.04 -12.95 1.91
C VAL A 251 3.73 -13.62 3.25
N GLU A 252 4.20 -14.85 3.46
CA GLU A 252 3.97 -15.61 4.71
C GLU A 252 4.57 -14.89 5.93
N ALA A 253 5.68 -14.16 5.75
CA ALA A 253 6.28 -13.37 6.82
C ALA A 253 5.38 -12.21 7.31
N LEU A 254 4.40 -11.77 6.50
CA LEU A 254 3.55 -10.62 6.77
C LEU A 254 2.08 -10.98 6.95
N ARG A 255 1.56 -12.02 6.25
CA ARG A 255 0.12 -12.26 6.11
C ARG A 255 -0.64 -12.27 7.44
N ASP A 256 -0.14 -13.00 8.43
CA ASP A 256 -0.77 -13.11 9.74
C ASP A 256 -0.54 -11.89 10.66
N LYS A 257 0.24 -10.91 10.21
CA LYS A 257 0.59 -9.72 11.00
C LYS A 257 -0.19 -8.47 10.61
N VAL A 258 -0.88 -8.50 9.46
CA VAL A 258 -1.60 -7.35 8.93
C VAL A 258 -3.04 -7.70 8.60
N ASP A 259 -3.92 -6.70 8.69
CA ASP A 259 -5.29 -6.82 8.21
C ASP A 259 -5.32 -6.87 6.68
N VAL A 260 -4.53 -6.03 6.01
CA VAL A 260 -4.47 -5.90 4.55
C VAL A 260 -3.04 -6.02 4.04
N LEU A 261 -2.80 -6.97 3.14
CA LEU A 261 -1.54 -7.14 2.44
C LEU A 261 -1.69 -6.75 0.97
N MET A 262 -0.96 -5.73 0.54
CA MET A 262 -0.92 -5.26 -0.83
C MET A 262 0.40 -5.66 -1.50
N VAL A 263 0.36 -5.95 -2.81
CA VAL A 263 1.56 -6.23 -3.60
C VAL A 263 1.56 -5.36 -4.86
N SER A 264 2.61 -4.54 -5.03
CA SER A 264 2.84 -3.81 -6.27
C SER A 264 3.68 -4.65 -7.23
N MET A 265 3.19 -4.81 -8.46
CA MET A 265 3.82 -5.63 -9.50
C MET A 265 4.14 -4.79 -10.73
N HIS A 266 5.43 -4.54 -10.97
CA HIS A 266 5.90 -3.91 -12.21
C HIS A 266 6.20 -4.99 -13.24
N TRP A 267 5.20 -5.32 -14.08
CA TRP A 267 5.13 -6.56 -14.84
C TRP A 267 4.49 -6.45 -16.23
N GLY A 268 4.48 -7.54 -16.97
CA GLY A 268 3.76 -7.67 -18.24
C GLY A 268 4.59 -7.26 -19.44
N VAL A 269 3.91 -6.86 -20.50
CA VAL A 269 4.53 -6.46 -21.78
C VAL A 269 4.06 -5.07 -22.16
N GLU A 270 5.01 -4.20 -22.48
CA GLU A 270 4.75 -2.84 -22.92
C GLU A 270 3.72 -2.76 -24.05
N TYR A 271 2.81 -1.82 -23.93
CA TYR A 271 1.81 -1.42 -24.93
C TYR A 271 0.75 -2.48 -25.25
N VAL A 272 0.61 -3.52 -24.42
CA VAL A 272 -0.39 -4.57 -24.56
C VAL A 272 -1.49 -4.41 -23.52
N HIS A 273 -2.73 -4.18 -23.93
CA HIS A 273 -3.87 -4.00 -23.03
C HIS A 273 -4.38 -5.31 -22.38
N THR A 274 -4.02 -6.46 -22.94
CA THR A 274 -4.44 -7.76 -22.38
C THR A 274 -3.36 -8.30 -21.46
N PRO A 275 -3.68 -8.64 -20.20
CA PRO A 275 -2.72 -9.27 -19.30
C PRO A 275 -2.14 -10.55 -19.86
N THR A 276 -0.83 -10.72 -19.74
CA THR A 276 -0.08 -11.92 -20.18
C THR A 276 -0.42 -13.14 -19.32
N ALA A 277 -0.03 -14.33 -19.78
CA ALA A 277 -0.15 -15.55 -19.00
C ALA A 277 0.62 -15.47 -17.66
N TYR A 278 1.80 -14.81 -17.65
CA TYR A 278 2.58 -14.59 -16.42
C TYR A 278 1.88 -13.67 -15.44
N GLN A 279 1.29 -12.57 -15.90
CA GLN A 279 0.51 -11.68 -15.03
C GLN A 279 -0.64 -12.44 -14.38
N LYS A 280 -1.37 -13.26 -15.15
CA LYS A 280 -2.51 -14.05 -14.65
C LYS A 280 -2.08 -15.14 -13.66
N ASP A 281 -1.00 -15.88 -13.97
CA ASP A 281 -0.46 -16.90 -13.08
C ASP A 281 0.07 -16.28 -11.76
N SER A 282 0.79 -15.15 -11.87
CA SER A 282 1.27 -14.43 -10.69
C SER A 282 0.12 -13.88 -9.85
N ALA A 283 -0.93 -13.36 -10.48
CA ALA A 283 -2.11 -12.86 -9.77
C ALA A 283 -2.82 -13.97 -9.01
N GLN A 284 -3.06 -15.12 -9.65
CA GLN A 284 -3.64 -16.29 -8.99
C GLN A 284 -2.76 -16.79 -7.85
N TYR A 285 -1.44 -16.88 -8.06
CA TYR A 285 -0.52 -17.34 -7.02
C TYR A 285 -0.50 -16.42 -5.79
N LEU A 286 -0.52 -15.11 -6.00
CA LEU A 286 -0.60 -14.13 -4.90
C LEU A 286 -1.96 -14.21 -4.18
N ALA A 287 -3.05 -14.44 -4.91
CA ALA A 287 -4.38 -14.69 -4.34
C ALA A 287 -4.40 -15.95 -3.48
N ASP A 288 -3.82 -17.07 -3.97
CA ASP A 288 -3.71 -18.32 -3.23
C ASP A 288 -2.89 -18.17 -1.92
N LEU A 289 -1.95 -17.20 -1.88
CA LEU A 289 -1.18 -16.85 -0.68
C LEU A 289 -1.92 -15.88 0.26
N GLY A 290 -3.11 -15.42 -0.12
CA GLY A 290 -3.94 -14.52 0.69
C GLY A 290 -3.55 -13.04 0.59
N VAL A 291 -2.99 -12.60 -0.53
CA VAL A 291 -2.81 -11.17 -0.83
C VAL A 291 -4.17 -10.54 -1.12
N ASP A 292 -4.46 -9.38 -0.53
CA ASP A 292 -5.77 -8.73 -0.67
C ASP A 292 -5.85 -7.85 -1.92
N VAL A 293 -4.75 -7.16 -2.28
CA VAL A 293 -4.71 -6.24 -3.43
C VAL A 293 -3.42 -6.37 -4.21
N ILE A 294 -3.53 -6.44 -5.53
CA ILE A 294 -2.39 -6.39 -6.47
C ILE A 294 -2.50 -5.13 -7.31
N ILE A 295 -1.41 -4.32 -7.34
CA ILE A 295 -1.34 -3.05 -8.06
C ILE A 295 -0.30 -3.17 -9.17
N GLY A 296 -0.75 -3.28 -10.42
CA GLY A 296 0.10 -3.48 -11.59
C GLY A 296 0.51 -2.18 -12.27
N THR A 297 1.76 -2.18 -12.76
CA THR A 297 2.43 -1.09 -13.51
C THR A 297 3.34 -1.67 -14.60
N HIS A 298 4.02 -0.88 -15.42
CA HIS A 298 4.93 -1.24 -16.52
C HIS A 298 4.32 -1.30 -17.93
N PRO A 299 3.12 -1.84 -18.20
CA PRO A 299 2.66 -1.94 -19.61
C PRO A 299 2.52 -0.59 -20.31
N HIS A 300 2.56 0.54 -19.61
CA HIS A 300 2.37 1.91 -20.10
C HIS A 300 1.02 2.14 -20.80
N VAL A 301 0.11 1.21 -20.63
CA VAL A 301 -1.27 1.26 -21.11
C VAL A 301 -2.19 0.65 -20.06
N VAL A 302 -3.42 1.10 -20.02
CA VAL A 302 -4.43 0.59 -19.10
C VAL A 302 -4.70 -0.88 -19.38
N GLN A 303 -4.69 -1.70 -18.33
CA GLN A 303 -5.15 -3.09 -18.34
C GLN A 303 -6.31 -3.25 -17.33
N PRO A 304 -7.05 -4.39 -17.35
CA PRO A 304 -8.23 -4.58 -16.53
C PRO A 304 -8.01 -4.43 -15.03
N ILE A 305 -9.10 -4.05 -14.36
CA ILE A 305 -9.33 -4.31 -12.93
C ILE A 305 -10.20 -5.56 -12.86
N GLU A 306 -9.82 -6.54 -12.07
CA GLU A 306 -10.54 -7.80 -11.90
C GLU A 306 -10.46 -8.27 -10.44
N PHE A 307 -11.39 -9.11 -10.03
CA PHE A 307 -11.22 -9.95 -8.86
C PHE A 307 -10.75 -11.34 -9.29
N VAL A 308 -9.68 -11.81 -8.67
CA VAL A 308 -9.20 -13.18 -8.73
C VAL A 308 -9.47 -13.79 -7.36
N ASP A 309 -10.48 -14.64 -7.28
CA ASP A 309 -11.12 -15.05 -6.04
C ASP A 309 -11.57 -13.80 -5.24
N ASP A 310 -11.05 -13.56 -4.04
CA ASP A 310 -11.32 -12.38 -3.22
C ASP A 310 -10.25 -11.27 -3.36
N THR A 311 -9.19 -11.51 -4.13
CA THR A 311 -8.11 -10.56 -4.36
C THR A 311 -8.47 -9.54 -5.43
N LEU A 312 -8.40 -8.26 -5.11
CA LEU A 312 -8.52 -7.18 -6.10
C LEU A 312 -7.23 -7.07 -6.92
N VAL A 313 -7.32 -7.23 -8.23
CA VAL A 313 -6.18 -7.14 -9.15
C VAL A 313 -6.37 -5.97 -10.12
N ILE A 314 -5.51 -4.96 -10.03
CA ILE A 314 -5.37 -3.88 -10.99
C ILE A 314 -4.18 -4.26 -11.88
N TYR A 315 -4.41 -4.81 -13.07
CA TYR A 315 -3.31 -5.34 -13.90
C TYR A 315 -2.36 -4.27 -14.42
N SER A 316 -2.85 -3.09 -14.79
CA SER A 316 -2.00 -1.94 -15.11
C SER A 316 -2.77 -0.63 -15.03
N LEU A 317 -2.20 0.31 -14.30
CA LEU A 317 -2.68 1.70 -14.21
C LEU A 317 -2.28 2.54 -15.44
N GLY A 318 -1.40 2.04 -16.33
CA GLY A 318 -0.82 2.81 -17.43
C GLY A 318 0.07 3.96 -16.94
N ASN A 319 0.34 4.94 -17.78
CA ASN A 319 1.15 6.08 -17.41
C ASN A 319 0.33 7.12 -16.61
N MET A 320 0.84 7.55 -15.47
CA MET A 320 0.36 8.77 -14.81
C MET A 320 0.85 9.99 -15.59
N ILE A 321 2.13 10.01 -15.95
CA ILE A 321 2.74 11.04 -16.80
C ILE A 321 3.86 10.45 -17.66
N SER A 322 3.89 10.81 -18.94
CA SER A 322 4.91 10.32 -19.87
C SER A 322 5.04 11.23 -21.08
N ALA A 323 6.21 11.29 -21.70
CA ALA A 323 6.40 11.92 -23.02
C ALA A 323 6.41 10.89 -24.16
N GLN A 324 5.87 9.69 -23.96
CA GLN A 324 5.72 8.70 -25.03
C GLN A 324 4.72 9.18 -26.10
N VAL A 325 4.94 8.79 -27.34
CA VAL A 325 4.08 9.17 -28.47
C VAL A 325 3.03 8.09 -28.73
N GLY A 326 1.81 8.51 -28.97
CA GLY A 326 0.66 7.66 -29.30
C GLY A 326 -0.41 7.63 -28.19
N THR A 327 -1.68 7.76 -28.61
CA THR A 327 -2.85 7.92 -27.76
C THR A 327 -2.90 6.90 -26.61
N GLN A 328 -2.66 5.62 -26.92
CA GLN A 328 -2.74 4.55 -25.89
C GLN A 328 -1.77 4.74 -24.72
N LYS A 329 -0.62 5.39 -24.94
CA LYS A 329 0.43 5.62 -23.93
C LYS A 329 0.24 6.92 -23.16
N LEU A 330 -0.68 7.76 -23.64
CA LEU A 330 -1.07 9.01 -22.98
C LEU A 330 -2.36 8.86 -22.16
N VAL A 331 -3.05 7.72 -22.30
CA VAL A 331 -4.18 7.35 -21.45
C VAL A 331 -3.66 6.52 -20.27
N GLY A 332 -3.81 7.04 -19.08
CA GLY A 332 -3.60 6.34 -17.82
C GLY A 332 -4.91 6.14 -17.07
N MET A 333 -4.83 5.52 -15.90
CA MET A 333 -5.97 5.25 -15.03
C MET A 333 -5.66 5.63 -13.59
N LEU A 334 -6.62 6.26 -12.93
CA LEU A 334 -6.71 6.29 -11.48
C LEU A 334 -7.61 5.12 -11.06
N ALA A 335 -7.18 4.32 -10.10
CA ALA A 335 -7.99 3.24 -9.53
C ALA A 335 -8.14 3.44 -8.03
N ALA A 336 -9.35 3.31 -7.54
CA ALA A 336 -9.68 3.53 -6.13
C ALA A 336 -10.52 2.39 -5.56
N PHE A 337 -10.44 2.19 -4.25
CA PHE A 337 -11.27 1.26 -3.49
C PHE A 337 -11.34 1.67 -2.02
N THR A 338 -12.28 1.07 -1.29
CA THR A 338 -12.40 1.21 0.16
C THR A 338 -12.17 -0.15 0.81
N VAL A 339 -11.38 -0.17 1.89
CA VAL A 339 -11.26 -1.34 2.76
C VAL A 339 -12.13 -1.11 3.99
N ASN A 340 -12.98 -2.09 4.31
CA ASN A 340 -13.81 -2.10 5.51
C ASN A 340 -13.38 -3.27 6.41
N LYS A 341 -13.29 -3.00 7.72
CA LYS A 341 -12.96 -3.97 8.75
C LYS A 341 -14.03 -3.96 9.82
N GLU A 342 -14.62 -5.12 10.08
CA GLU A 342 -15.55 -5.33 11.20
C GLU A 342 -14.84 -6.09 12.33
N VAL A 343 -15.00 -5.60 13.55
CA VAL A 343 -14.46 -6.20 14.77
C VAL A 343 -15.63 -6.47 15.72
N VAL A 344 -15.77 -7.71 16.15
CA VAL A 344 -16.80 -8.12 17.13
C VAL A 344 -16.12 -8.64 18.39
N ASP A 345 -16.41 -8.03 19.54
CA ASP A 345 -15.80 -8.35 20.83
C ASP A 345 -14.26 -8.41 20.77
N GLY A 346 -13.65 -7.45 20.05
CA GLY A 346 -12.21 -7.30 19.90
C GLY A 346 -11.55 -8.28 18.90
N LYS A 347 -12.34 -9.04 18.13
CA LYS A 347 -11.82 -9.94 17.07
C LYS A 347 -12.26 -9.46 15.71
N THR A 348 -11.35 -9.37 14.76
CA THR A 348 -11.68 -9.12 13.36
C THR A 348 -12.55 -10.25 12.82
N THR A 349 -13.74 -9.93 12.36
CA THR A 349 -14.72 -10.87 11.80
C THR A 349 -14.81 -10.77 10.28
N LYS A 350 -14.49 -9.60 9.72
CA LYS A 350 -14.56 -9.36 8.27
C LYS A 350 -13.55 -8.32 7.84
N ILE A 351 -12.88 -8.57 6.71
CA ILE A 351 -12.18 -7.57 5.89
C ILE A 351 -12.82 -7.63 4.51
N GLU A 352 -13.20 -6.49 3.95
CA GLU A 352 -13.88 -6.42 2.66
C GLU A 352 -13.38 -5.22 1.85
N ILE A 353 -13.15 -5.46 0.55
CA ILE A 353 -12.83 -4.42 -0.43
C ILE A 353 -14.11 -4.06 -1.16
N THR A 354 -14.48 -2.78 -1.09
CA THR A 354 -15.70 -2.23 -1.70
C THR A 354 -15.40 -0.97 -2.50
N ASP A 355 -16.41 -0.42 -3.16
CA ASP A 355 -16.32 0.84 -3.92
C ASP A 355 -15.17 0.87 -4.93
N VAL A 356 -14.87 -0.29 -5.53
CA VAL A 356 -13.83 -0.40 -6.55
C VAL A 356 -14.21 0.42 -7.77
N LYS A 357 -13.33 1.36 -8.14
CA LYS A 357 -13.58 2.30 -9.23
C LYS A 357 -12.31 2.55 -10.05
N GLY A 358 -12.46 2.56 -11.38
CA GLY A 358 -11.41 3.00 -12.30
C GLY A 358 -11.91 4.16 -13.15
N ASP A 359 -11.07 5.19 -13.34
CA ASP A 359 -11.34 6.28 -14.27
C ASP A 359 -10.07 6.72 -15.01
N LEU A 360 -10.26 7.25 -16.21
CA LEU A 360 -9.17 7.56 -17.12
C LEU A 360 -8.65 8.99 -16.95
N ILE A 361 -7.33 9.11 -17.09
CA ILE A 361 -6.61 10.38 -17.16
C ILE A 361 -5.87 10.46 -18.50
N TRP A 362 -5.58 11.68 -18.94
CA TRP A 362 -4.87 11.99 -20.17
C TRP A 362 -3.61 12.81 -19.87
N THR A 363 -2.44 12.33 -20.29
CA THR A 363 -1.23 13.16 -20.34
C THR A 363 -1.26 14.03 -21.59
N LYS A 364 -1.53 15.32 -21.40
CA LYS A 364 -1.47 16.32 -22.45
C LYS A 364 -0.07 16.92 -22.54
N TYR A 365 0.42 17.13 -23.74
CA TYR A 365 1.58 17.99 -24.03
C TYR A 365 1.52 18.54 -25.45
N ASN A 366 2.31 19.57 -25.73
CA ASN A 366 2.49 20.12 -27.07
C ASN A 366 3.99 20.20 -27.37
N ASN A 367 4.46 19.47 -28.41
CA ASN A 367 5.88 19.41 -28.78
C ASN A 367 6.82 19.15 -27.56
N PHE A 368 6.45 18.18 -26.70
CA PHE A 368 7.16 17.84 -25.47
C PHE A 368 7.30 18.99 -24.46
N GLN A 369 6.34 19.88 -24.43
CA GLN A 369 6.20 21.00 -23.48
C GLN A 369 4.73 21.14 -23.04
N LEU A 370 4.48 21.92 -21.99
CA LEU A 370 3.15 22.18 -21.44
C LEU A 370 2.46 20.88 -21.01
N PHE A 371 3.20 20.06 -20.29
CA PHE A 371 2.67 18.81 -19.72
C PHE A 371 1.59 19.12 -18.69
N ASP A 372 0.49 18.36 -18.78
CA ASP A 372 -0.65 18.46 -17.89
C ASP A 372 -1.37 17.13 -17.82
N VAL A 373 -1.64 16.61 -16.63
CA VAL A 373 -2.38 15.37 -16.40
C VAL A 373 -3.83 15.71 -16.10
N ILE A 374 -4.70 15.40 -17.07
CA ILE A 374 -6.08 15.87 -17.07
C ILE A 374 -7.04 14.68 -16.98
N PRO A 375 -7.95 14.62 -16.00
CA PRO A 375 -9.06 13.67 -15.98
C PRO A 375 -9.98 13.87 -17.20
N PHE A 376 -10.51 12.78 -17.76
CA PHE A 376 -11.32 12.85 -18.96
C PHE A 376 -12.59 13.69 -18.83
N ASN A 377 -13.16 13.81 -17.65
CA ASN A 377 -14.31 14.72 -17.39
C ASN A 377 -13.97 16.22 -17.49
N LYS A 378 -12.68 16.59 -17.44
CA LYS A 378 -12.21 17.96 -17.63
C LYS A 378 -11.72 18.24 -19.06
N LEU A 379 -11.73 17.21 -19.96
CA LEU A 379 -11.33 17.36 -21.36
C LEU A 379 -12.43 17.99 -22.21
N THR A 380 -12.00 18.65 -23.28
CA THR A 380 -12.85 19.24 -24.33
C THR A 380 -12.26 18.89 -25.70
N ASP A 381 -13.03 19.02 -26.78
CA ASP A 381 -12.51 18.80 -28.15
C ASP A 381 -11.38 19.75 -28.55
N THR A 382 -11.24 20.89 -27.88
CA THR A 382 -10.10 21.80 -28.05
C THR A 382 -8.84 21.29 -27.33
N THR A 383 -9.02 20.53 -26.25
CA THR A 383 -7.90 19.93 -25.49
C THR A 383 -7.45 18.61 -26.12
N LEU A 384 -8.41 17.76 -26.47
CA LEU A 384 -8.20 16.48 -27.13
C LEU A 384 -9.38 16.21 -28.08
N PHE A 385 -9.15 16.39 -29.38
CA PHE A 385 -10.20 16.14 -30.39
C PHE A 385 -10.69 14.71 -30.33
N GLY A 386 -12.00 14.51 -30.28
CA GLY A 386 -12.62 13.18 -30.20
C GLY A 386 -12.42 12.49 -28.84
N TYR A 387 -12.18 13.24 -27.76
CA TYR A 387 -11.89 12.66 -26.44
C TYR A 387 -12.98 11.72 -25.93
N ARG A 388 -14.25 11.90 -26.30
CA ARG A 388 -15.35 11.00 -25.89
C ARG A 388 -15.21 9.61 -26.49
N ASP A 389 -14.86 9.51 -27.78
CA ASP A 389 -14.63 8.23 -28.46
C ASP A 389 -13.39 7.54 -27.90
N ILE A 390 -12.35 8.32 -27.58
CA ILE A 390 -11.15 7.84 -26.91
C ILE A 390 -11.51 7.30 -25.52
N TYR A 391 -12.29 8.04 -24.73
CA TYR A 391 -12.76 7.60 -23.42
C TYR A 391 -13.52 6.27 -23.50
N GLU A 392 -14.55 6.18 -24.32
CA GLU A 392 -15.37 4.97 -24.46
C GLU A 392 -14.53 3.75 -24.92
N LYS A 393 -13.58 3.98 -25.82
CA LYS A 393 -12.66 2.93 -26.24
C LYS A 393 -11.82 2.38 -25.08
N TYR A 394 -11.14 3.26 -24.31
CA TYR A 394 -10.21 2.82 -23.27
C TYR A 394 -10.93 2.41 -21.99
N LYS A 395 -12.08 2.96 -21.68
CA LYS A 395 -12.98 2.52 -20.63
C LYS A 395 -13.32 1.03 -20.75
N GLY A 396 -13.49 0.53 -21.99
CA GLY A 396 -13.73 -0.88 -22.26
C GLY A 396 -12.61 -1.82 -21.82
N TYR A 397 -11.37 -1.33 -21.62
CA TYR A 397 -10.28 -2.13 -21.08
C TYR A 397 -10.28 -2.19 -19.53
N VAL A 398 -10.93 -1.27 -18.84
CA VAL A 398 -10.91 -1.21 -17.38
C VAL A 398 -11.73 -2.34 -16.75
N ASN A 399 -12.94 -2.59 -17.24
CA ASN A 399 -13.82 -3.66 -16.74
C ASN A 399 -14.43 -4.46 -17.91
N PRO A 400 -13.61 -5.23 -18.64
CA PRO A 400 -14.07 -5.96 -19.85
C PRO A 400 -15.03 -7.10 -19.52
N LYS A 401 -15.00 -7.62 -18.27
CA LYS A 401 -15.91 -8.67 -17.79
C LYS A 401 -17.24 -8.14 -17.30
N GLN A 402 -17.40 -6.81 -17.21
CA GLN A 402 -18.59 -6.14 -16.65
C GLN A 402 -18.94 -6.64 -15.23
N ASP A 403 -17.91 -6.87 -14.39
CA ASP A 403 -18.09 -7.22 -12.99
C ASP A 403 -18.79 -6.04 -12.26
N GLU A 404 -19.95 -6.30 -11.68
CA GLU A 404 -20.78 -5.28 -11.02
C GLU A 404 -20.12 -4.65 -9.78
N ARG A 405 -19.10 -5.31 -9.21
CA ARG A 405 -18.29 -4.79 -8.10
C ARG A 405 -17.37 -3.65 -8.53
N ILE A 406 -17.08 -3.52 -9.84
CA ILE A 406 -16.11 -2.58 -10.41
C ILE A 406 -16.83 -1.50 -11.20
N LYS A 407 -16.82 -0.29 -10.71
CA LYS A 407 -17.40 0.87 -11.39
C LYS A 407 -16.37 1.50 -12.31
N VAL A 408 -16.79 1.90 -13.50
CA VAL A 408 -15.95 2.67 -14.44
C VAL A 408 -16.64 4.00 -14.72
N GLY A 409 -15.99 5.08 -14.36
CA GLY A 409 -16.52 6.43 -14.52
C GLY A 409 -15.89 7.44 -13.58
N PHE A 410 -16.28 8.70 -13.75
CA PHE A 410 -15.63 9.84 -13.13
C PHE A 410 -15.62 9.78 -11.60
N PHE A 411 -14.48 10.20 -11.04
CA PHE A 411 -14.40 10.58 -9.64
C PHE A 411 -15.14 11.91 -9.47
N GLU A 412 -16.06 11.94 -8.52
CA GLU A 412 -16.85 13.13 -8.16
C GLU A 412 -16.14 13.95 -7.09
#